data_4169a7cdb2038e121a1b9888377372c1
#
_entry.id   4169a7cdb2038e121a1b9888377372c1
#
_cell.length_a   1.000
_cell.length_b   1.000
_cell.length_c   1.000
_cell.angle_alpha   90.00
_cell.angle_beta   90.00
_cell.angle_gamma   90.00
#
_symmetry.space_group_name_H-M   'P 1'
#
loop_
_entity.id
_entity.type
_entity.pdbx_description
1 polymer ?
#
loop_
_entity_poly.entity_id
_entity_poly.type
_entity_poly.pdbx_seq_one_letter_code
_entity_poly.pdbx_strand_id
1 'polypeptide(L)'
;MTANLDNLAQFFRQWDKPVVILDLETTGGNFQRDRITEIAFLHFWQGEITPVSHLVNPTIPIQAFVSQLTGIDDAMVRDAPLWPELLPNVLPYLRGSLLIAHNSRFDYTFLRQECRRAGVPFATSALCSVQLSRKLYPQFHKHSLDSIIERHGLPTDTRHRAMSDVTALARFLQLALHEKGAGAWMQFAGQLYSPRLPPPHLPPTVQAALPMFADDFGISIWRNAVGEVLNILPHEHAYREVVALLCRLPAWAAGVAEIAFEAAVGSLHAAVLCAERRLAFGGVHNEATGYHTVRWAQADNGALQAQIRPLSAGCFSAPPCGLFAYPKQAKRLLSAWAAAHGLCPRLLNILPTSIPADAPCPVVASGQTCSDACMHNDIAAHNRAVQAALSDFPLGDWGKNARLQITETDELSQQQHTWQFHSGALQRHDGRWYVDKDIIQIIKHKIKQKDEGVQAAF
;
A
#
# COMPACT_ATOMS: atom_id res chain seq x y z
N MET A 1 25.63 -21.01 -28.05
CA MET A 1 24.92 -20.98 -29.35
C MET A 1 23.47 -20.65 -29.07
N THR A 2 22.98 -19.51 -29.52
CA THR A 2 21.57 -19.15 -29.43
C THR A 2 20.76 -20.20 -30.20
N ALA A 3 19.88 -20.93 -29.49
CA ALA A 3 18.91 -21.80 -30.12
C ALA A 3 18.17 -20.98 -31.20
N ASN A 4 17.80 -21.61 -32.32
CA ASN A 4 16.95 -20.97 -33.31
C ASN A 4 15.57 -20.67 -32.64
N LEU A 5 15.37 -19.45 -32.16
CA LEU A 5 14.15 -18.96 -31.52
C LEU A 5 13.39 -17.95 -32.44
N ASP A 6 13.68 -18.00 -33.76
CA ASP A 6 13.16 -17.05 -34.74
C ASP A 6 11.63 -17.01 -34.78
N ASN A 7 10.98 -18.17 -34.67
CA ASN A 7 9.52 -18.23 -34.65
C ASN A 7 8.92 -17.56 -33.41
N LEU A 8 9.57 -17.69 -32.24
CA LEU A 8 9.15 -17.03 -31.01
C LEU A 8 9.41 -15.52 -31.08
N ALA A 9 10.55 -15.10 -31.62
CA ALA A 9 10.87 -13.69 -31.85
C ALA A 9 9.89 -13.03 -32.81
N GLN A 10 9.55 -13.71 -33.93
CA GLN A 10 8.55 -13.26 -34.88
C GLN A 10 7.15 -13.18 -34.24
N PHE A 11 6.79 -14.12 -33.39
CA PHE A 11 5.52 -14.09 -32.64
C PHE A 11 5.47 -12.88 -31.70
N PHE A 12 6.52 -12.61 -30.91
CA PHE A 12 6.57 -11.47 -29.99
C PHE A 12 6.69 -10.13 -30.71
N ARG A 13 7.17 -10.08 -31.97
CA ARG A 13 7.19 -8.86 -32.76
C ARG A 13 5.81 -8.23 -33.00
N GLN A 14 4.73 -9.03 -32.85
CA GLN A 14 3.35 -8.54 -32.96
C GLN A 14 2.90 -7.73 -31.74
N TRP A 15 3.71 -7.69 -30.67
CA TRP A 15 3.37 -7.00 -29.45
C TRP A 15 3.99 -5.59 -29.44
N ASP A 16 3.22 -4.63 -28.89
CA ASP A 16 3.65 -3.22 -28.80
C ASP A 16 4.69 -2.99 -27.70
N LYS A 17 5.14 -4.05 -27.03
CA LYS A 17 6.08 -4.00 -25.91
C LYS A 17 7.12 -5.08 -26.02
N PRO A 18 8.35 -4.81 -25.53
CA PRO A 18 9.36 -5.87 -25.40
C PRO A 18 8.88 -7.01 -24.51
N VAL A 19 9.38 -8.20 -24.76
CA VAL A 19 9.15 -9.38 -23.91
C VAL A 19 10.48 -9.82 -23.32
N VAL A 20 10.50 -10.10 -22.04
CA VAL A 20 11.66 -10.63 -21.32
C VAL A 20 11.32 -12.01 -20.78
N ILE A 21 12.03 -13.03 -21.23
CA ILE A 21 12.02 -14.36 -20.61
C ILE A 21 13.16 -14.39 -19.61
N LEU A 22 12.86 -14.55 -18.32
CA LEU A 22 13.80 -14.34 -17.23
C LEU A 22 13.82 -15.53 -16.27
N ASP A 23 14.97 -15.73 -15.66
CA ASP A 23 15.18 -16.61 -14.51
C ASP A 23 16.21 -16.00 -13.55
N LEU A 24 16.06 -16.28 -12.24
CA LEU A 24 16.91 -15.80 -11.17
C LEU A 24 17.43 -16.97 -10.34
N GLU A 25 18.71 -16.89 -9.97
CA GLU A 25 19.24 -17.66 -8.86
C GLU A 25 19.37 -16.75 -7.62
N THR A 26 19.18 -17.32 -6.42
CA THR A 26 19.12 -16.58 -5.17
C THR A 26 19.85 -17.30 -4.05
N THR A 27 20.13 -16.61 -2.94
CA THR A 27 20.75 -17.24 -1.75
C THR A 27 19.80 -18.18 -1.02
N GLY A 28 18.50 -18.16 -1.33
CA GLY A 28 17.44 -18.97 -0.73
C GLY A 28 16.05 -18.51 -1.16
N GLY A 29 15.00 -18.99 -0.49
CA GLY A 29 13.60 -18.74 -0.87
C GLY A 29 12.85 -17.69 -0.04
N ASN A 30 13.51 -17.07 0.93
CA ASN A 30 12.89 -16.06 1.78
C ASN A 30 12.97 -14.68 1.15
N PHE A 31 11.86 -14.17 0.65
CA PHE A 31 11.78 -12.90 -0.04
C PHE A 31 12.29 -11.68 0.75
N GLN A 32 12.21 -11.68 2.07
CA GLN A 32 12.67 -10.54 2.89
C GLN A 32 14.16 -10.56 3.18
N ARG A 33 14.78 -11.75 3.28
CA ARG A 33 16.18 -11.92 3.70
C ARG A 33 17.11 -12.31 2.57
N ASP A 34 16.63 -13.19 1.69
CA ASP A 34 17.46 -13.71 0.63
C ASP A 34 17.67 -12.70 -0.51
N ARG A 35 18.72 -12.88 -1.27
CA ARG A 35 19.22 -11.95 -2.28
C ARG A 35 19.44 -12.67 -3.62
N ILE A 36 19.43 -11.92 -4.71
CA ILE A 36 19.77 -12.43 -6.05
C ILE A 36 21.27 -12.71 -6.12
N THR A 37 21.64 -13.87 -6.68
CA THR A 37 23.02 -14.30 -6.96
C THR A 37 23.35 -14.36 -8.46
N GLU A 38 22.35 -14.63 -9.30
CA GLU A 38 22.44 -14.58 -10.76
C GLU A 38 21.14 -14.04 -11.35
N ILE A 39 21.24 -13.20 -12.38
CA ILE A 39 20.12 -12.81 -13.23
C ILE A 39 20.45 -13.14 -14.66
N ALA A 40 19.53 -13.82 -15.36
CA ALA A 40 19.64 -14.04 -16.79
C ALA A 40 18.29 -13.85 -17.49
N PHE A 41 18.34 -13.32 -18.70
CA PHE A 41 17.17 -13.17 -19.52
C PHE A 41 17.47 -13.10 -21.02
N LEU A 42 16.46 -13.44 -21.81
CA LEU A 42 16.39 -13.13 -23.24
C LEU A 42 15.37 -11.97 -23.43
N HIS A 43 15.86 -10.88 -23.96
CA HIS A 43 15.04 -9.73 -24.30
C HIS A 43 14.67 -9.78 -25.79
N PHE A 44 13.37 -9.84 -26.07
CA PHE A 44 12.78 -9.89 -27.41
C PHE A 44 12.18 -8.52 -27.74
N TRP A 45 12.72 -7.88 -28.77
CA TRP A 45 12.19 -6.62 -29.26
C TRP A 45 12.41 -6.48 -30.76
N GLN A 46 11.34 -6.15 -31.50
CA GLN A 46 11.35 -5.91 -32.96
C GLN A 46 11.92 -7.08 -33.80
N GLY A 47 11.86 -8.29 -33.28
CA GLY A 47 12.40 -9.50 -33.91
C GLY A 47 13.84 -9.82 -33.51
N GLU A 48 14.50 -8.94 -32.79
CA GLU A 48 15.85 -9.17 -32.23
C GLU A 48 15.77 -9.86 -30.87
N ILE A 49 16.81 -10.66 -30.57
CA ILE A 49 16.96 -11.35 -29.29
C ILE A 49 18.27 -10.93 -28.67
N THR A 50 18.22 -10.26 -27.52
CA THR A 50 19.39 -9.88 -26.76
C THR A 50 19.53 -10.74 -25.52
N PRO A 51 20.53 -11.61 -25.40
CA PRO A 51 20.81 -12.36 -24.18
C PRO A 51 21.57 -11.49 -23.19
N VAL A 52 21.17 -11.54 -21.92
CA VAL A 52 21.81 -10.84 -20.80
C VAL A 52 21.97 -11.82 -19.64
N SER A 53 23.18 -11.90 -19.07
CA SER A 53 23.45 -12.74 -17.89
C SER A 53 24.54 -12.10 -17.03
N HIS A 54 24.25 -12.00 -15.73
CA HIS A 54 25.18 -11.44 -14.75
C HIS A 54 25.10 -12.21 -13.44
N LEU A 55 26.27 -12.52 -12.86
CA LEU A 55 26.39 -12.83 -11.45
C LEU A 55 26.20 -11.54 -10.63
N VAL A 56 25.66 -11.68 -9.43
CA VAL A 56 25.40 -10.58 -8.51
C VAL A 56 25.99 -10.92 -7.15
N ASN A 57 26.72 -9.99 -6.54
CA ASN A 57 27.17 -10.16 -5.17
C ASN A 57 25.98 -9.92 -4.22
N PRO A 58 25.49 -10.98 -3.51
CA PRO A 58 24.31 -10.87 -2.66
C PRO A 58 24.59 -10.14 -1.33
N THR A 59 25.86 -9.89 -0.99
CA THR A 59 26.32 -9.31 0.29
C THR A 59 26.00 -10.14 1.54
N ILE A 60 25.42 -11.31 1.37
CA ILE A 60 25.12 -12.29 2.43
C ILE A 60 25.57 -13.68 1.97
N PRO A 61 25.89 -14.60 2.91
CA PRO A 61 26.33 -15.94 2.55
C PRO A 61 25.27 -16.74 1.78
N ILE A 62 25.71 -17.52 0.81
CA ILE A 62 24.86 -18.45 0.07
C ILE A 62 24.70 -19.73 0.91
N GLN A 63 23.48 -20.20 1.09
CA GLN A 63 23.23 -21.42 1.84
C GLN A 63 23.82 -22.64 1.13
N ALA A 64 24.48 -23.55 1.88
CA ALA A 64 25.21 -24.67 1.31
C ALA A 64 24.38 -25.56 0.36
N PHE A 65 23.10 -25.78 0.68
CA PHE A 65 22.21 -26.55 -0.20
C PHE A 65 21.90 -25.82 -1.52
N VAL A 66 21.85 -24.47 -1.49
CA VAL A 66 21.64 -23.63 -2.68
C VAL A 66 22.88 -23.71 -3.56
N SER A 67 24.09 -23.55 -2.98
CA SER A 67 25.35 -23.71 -3.74
C SER A 67 25.45 -25.10 -4.39
N GLN A 68 25.02 -26.15 -3.71
CA GLN A 68 24.97 -27.50 -4.29
C GLN A 68 23.97 -27.62 -5.44
N LEU A 69 22.83 -26.93 -5.36
CA LEU A 69 21.78 -26.95 -6.37
C LEU A 69 22.18 -26.16 -7.62
N THR A 70 22.66 -24.92 -7.43
CA THR A 70 22.89 -23.94 -8.52
C THR A 70 24.31 -23.98 -9.05
N GLY A 71 25.24 -24.54 -8.25
CA GLY A 71 26.67 -24.48 -8.54
C GLY A 71 27.28 -23.09 -8.33
N ILE A 72 26.52 -22.15 -7.74
CA ILE A 72 26.98 -20.79 -7.41
C ILE A 72 27.39 -20.76 -5.95
N ASP A 73 28.62 -20.41 -5.67
CA ASP A 73 29.17 -20.27 -4.32
C ASP A 73 29.62 -18.83 -4.00
N ASP A 74 29.95 -18.58 -2.74
CA ASP A 74 30.40 -17.27 -2.28
C ASP A 74 31.68 -16.79 -2.98
N ALA A 75 32.53 -17.71 -3.46
CA ALA A 75 33.77 -17.34 -4.17
C ALA A 75 33.44 -16.79 -5.56
N MET A 76 32.46 -17.37 -6.25
CA MET A 76 32.04 -16.96 -7.59
C MET A 76 31.41 -15.56 -7.61
N VAL A 77 30.69 -15.20 -6.55
CA VAL A 77 29.93 -13.92 -6.51
C VAL A 77 30.68 -12.81 -5.78
N ARG A 78 31.82 -13.12 -5.16
CA ARG A 78 32.60 -12.15 -4.34
C ARG A 78 32.94 -10.87 -5.07
N ASP A 79 33.41 -11.00 -6.30
CA ASP A 79 33.87 -9.88 -7.13
C ASP A 79 32.83 -9.46 -8.18
N ALA A 80 31.59 -10.04 -8.10
CA ALA A 80 30.48 -9.63 -8.93
C ALA A 80 29.94 -8.26 -8.48
N PRO A 81 29.31 -7.50 -9.39
CA PRO A 81 28.71 -6.21 -9.04
C PRO A 81 27.59 -6.39 -8.00
N LEU A 82 27.42 -5.38 -7.16
CA LEU A 82 26.26 -5.26 -6.29
C LEU A 82 25.01 -4.96 -7.13
N TRP A 83 23.82 -5.34 -6.61
CA TRP A 83 22.58 -5.07 -7.33
C TRP A 83 22.38 -3.61 -7.76
N PRO A 84 22.62 -2.58 -6.90
CA PRO A 84 22.50 -1.18 -7.33
C PRO A 84 23.47 -0.79 -8.46
N GLU A 85 24.65 -1.40 -8.53
CA GLU A 85 25.62 -1.16 -9.59
C GLU A 85 25.21 -1.80 -10.91
N LEU A 86 24.49 -2.92 -10.84
CA LEU A 86 23.99 -3.64 -12.02
C LEU A 86 22.71 -3.02 -12.60
N LEU A 87 21.89 -2.34 -11.78
CA LEU A 87 20.61 -1.77 -12.20
C LEU A 87 20.65 -0.95 -13.48
N PRO A 88 21.62 -0.03 -13.71
CA PRO A 88 21.72 0.73 -14.97
C PRO A 88 21.82 -0.14 -16.22
N ASN A 89 22.37 -1.36 -16.08
CA ASN A 89 22.59 -2.28 -17.20
C ASN A 89 21.39 -3.20 -17.46
N VAL A 90 20.59 -3.52 -16.44
CA VAL A 90 19.47 -4.48 -16.58
C VAL A 90 18.11 -3.79 -16.62
N LEU A 91 17.93 -2.71 -15.87
CA LEU A 91 16.64 -2.02 -15.73
C LEU A 91 16.05 -1.50 -17.05
N PRO A 92 16.86 -0.97 -18.01
CA PRO A 92 16.35 -0.54 -19.31
C PRO A 92 15.67 -1.66 -20.12
N TYR A 93 16.11 -2.91 -19.95
CA TYR A 93 15.48 -4.08 -20.60
C TYR A 93 14.23 -4.55 -19.89
N LEU A 94 14.17 -4.39 -18.55
CA LEU A 94 13.07 -4.91 -17.72
C LEU A 94 11.90 -3.91 -17.64
N ARG A 95 12.21 -2.62 -17.61
CA ARG A 95 11.20 -1.56 -17.43
C ARG A 95 10.33 -1.42 -18.68
N GLY A 96 9.01 -1.54 -18.49
CA GLY A 96 8.03 -1.47 -19.60
C GLY A 96 7.92 -2.73 -20.44
N SER A 97 8.76 -3.75 -20.21
CA SER A 97 8.67 -5.06 -20.86
C SER A 97 7.60 -5.95 -20.22
N LEU A 98 7.13 -6.95 -20.95
CA LEU A 98 6.32 -8.04 -20.40
C LEU A 98 7.24 -9.15 -19.90
N LEU A 99 7.16 -9.48 -18.63
CA LEU A 99 7.98 -10.52 -18.02
C LEU A 99 7.35 -11.90 -18.21
N ILE A 100 8.14 -12.89 -18.58
CA ILE A 100 7.77 -14.31 -18.58
C ILE A 100 8.81 -15.07 -17.75
N ALA A 101 8.38 -15.79 -16.72
CA ALA A 101 9.27 -16.63 -15.92
C ALA A 101 8.60 -17.95 -15.53
N HIS A 102 9.40 -18.94 -15.15
CA HIS A 102 8.90 -20.24 -14.70
C HIS A 102 8.63 -20.20 -13.20
N ASN A 103 7.35 -20.01 -12.80
CA ASN A 103 6.91 -19.60 -11.47
C ASN A 103 7.17 -18.10 -11.22
N SER A 104 6.71 -17.25 -12.13
CA SER A 104 6.99 -15.81 -12.21
C SER A 104 6.76 -15.03 -10.90
N ARG A 105 5.97 -15.55 -9.95
CA ARG A 105 5.81 -14.93 -8.63
C ARG A 105 7.15 -14.85 -7.87
N PHE A 106 7.99 -15.87 -8.02
CA PHE A 106 9.30 -15.91 -7.38
C PHE A 106 10.20 -14.81 -7.92
N ASP A 107 10.45 -14.82 -9.22
CA ASP A 107 11.35 -13.88 -9.90
C ASP A 107 10.87 -12.43 -9.77
N TYR A 108 9.57 -12.22 -10.02
CA TYR A 108 8.97 -10.89 -9.93
C TYR A 108 9.07 -10.31 -8.51
N THR A 109 8.90 -11.13 -7.47
CA THR A 109 8.99 -10.68 -6.08
C THR A 109 10.45 -10.31 -5.73
N PHE A 110 11.43 -11.14 -6.10
CA PHE A 110 12.84 -10.83 -5.86
C PHE A 110 13.28 -9.56 -6.59
N LEU A 111 12.93 -9.39 -7.87
CA LEU A 111 13.24 -8.17 -8.62
C LEU A 111 12.66 -6.92 -7.95
N ARG A 112 11.40 -6.97 -7.56
CA ARG A 112 10.76 -5.86 -6.85
C ARG A 112 11.50 -5.50 -5.58
N GLN A 113 11.85 -6.50 -4.78
CA GLN A 113 12.48 -6.24 -3.49
C GLN A 113 13.91 -5.76 -3.63
N GLU A 114 14.68 -6.28 -4.57
CA GLU A 114 16.03 -5.76 -4.85
C GLU A 114 15.99 -4.32 -5.37
N CYS A 115 15.02 -4.00 -6.24
CA CYS A 115 14.80 -2.62 -6.69
C CYS A 115 14.38 -1.71 -5.52
N ARG A 116 13.49 -2.19 -4.63
CA ARG A 116 13.05 -1.44 -3.45
C ARG A 116 14.21 -1.18 -2.47
N ARG A 117 15.08 -2.16 -2.22
CA ARG A 117 16.32 -1.97 -1.45
C ARG A 117 17.23 -0.89 -2.03
N ALA A 118 17.28 -0.80 -3.36
CA ALA A 118 18.03 0.22 -4.08
C ALA A 118 17.30 1.58 -4.19
N GLY A 119 16.10 1.72 -3.63
CA GLY A 119 15.29 2.94 -3.74
C GLY A 119 14.74 3.21 -5.15
N VAL A 120 14.66 2.18 -6.01
CA VAL A 120 14.24 2.29 -7.41
C VAL A 120 12.86 1.67 -7.59
N PRO A 121 11.84 2.42 -8.05
CA PRO A 121 10.53 1.85 -8.37
C PRO A 121 10.63 0.84 -9.51
N PHE A 122 9.99 -0.30 -9.34
CA PHE A 122 9.91 -1.34 -10.36
C PHE A 122 8.54 -2.04 -10.34
N ALA A 123 7.93 -2.11 -11.50
CA ALA A 123 6.74 -2.91 -11.73
C ALA A 123 6.63 -3.29 -13.21
N THR A 124 6.04 -4.44 -13.47
CA THR A 124 5.67 -4.88 -14.81
C THR A 124 4.57 -5.93 -14.75
N SER A 125 3.96 -6.23 -15.89
CA SER A 125 3.06 -7.38 -16.03
C SER A 125 3.88 -8.65 -16.20
N ALA A 126 3.55 -9.68 -15.42
CA ALA A 126 4.30 -10.94 -15.42
C ALA A 126 3.40 -12.13 -15.79
N LEU A 127 3.89 -12.99 -16.67
CA LEU A 127 3.24 -14.25 -17.09
C LEU A 127 3.97 -15.44 -16.48
N CYS A 128 3.22 -16.29 -15.77
CA CYS A 128 3.75 -17.54 -15.23
C CYS A 128 3.66 -18.66 -16.26
N SER A 129 4.79 -19.15 -16.75
CA SER A 129 4.83 -20.25 -17.72
C SER A 129 4.35 -21.59 -17.15
N VAL A 130 4.43 -21.79 -15.82
CA VAL A 130 3.82 -22.98 -15.16
C VAL A 130 2.30 -22.96 -15.37
N GLN A 131 1.67 -21.80 -15.14
CA GLN A 131 0.23 -21.68 -15.34
C GLN A 131 -0.16 -21.79 -16.81
N LEU A 132 0.63 -21.19 -17.70
CA LEU A 132 0.43 -21.32 -19.14
C LEU A 132 0.56 -22.78 -19.60
N SER A 133 1.59 -23.49 -19.14
CA SER A 133 1.77 -24.91 -19.42
C SER A 133 0.58 -25.74 -18.93
N ARG A 134 0.04 -25.48 -17.76
CA ARG A 134 -1.17 -26.16 -17.24
C ARG A 134 -2.39 -25.95 -18.14
N LYS A 135 -2.54 -24.79 -18.74
CA LYS A 135 -3.65 -24.47 -19.64
C LYS A 135 -3.48 -25.09 -21.03
N LEU A 136 -2.24 -25.06 -21.56
CA LEU A 136 -1.94 -25.59 -22.89
C LEU A 136 -1.82 -27.11 -22.92
N TYR A 137 -1.42 -27.73 -21.80
CA TYR A 137 -1.19 -29.19 -21.68
C TYR A 137 -1.89 -29.76 -20.44
N PRO A 138 -3.22 -29.67 -20.35
CA PRO A 138 -3.97 -30.09 -19.16
C PRO A 138 -3.91 -31.62 -18.91
N GLN A 139 -3.50 -32.41 -19.91
CA GLN A 139 -3.32 -33.87 -19.80
C GLN A 139 -2.14 -34.27 -18.92
N PHE A 140 -1.22 -33.34 -18.58
CA PHE A 140 -0.06 -33.63 -17.74
C PHE A 140 -0.28 -33.13 -16.31
N HIS A 141 0.26 -33.90 -15.34
CA HIS A 141 0.15 -33.51 -13.91
C HIS A 141 1.32 -32.69 -13.40
N LYS A 142 2.53 -32.86 -14.02
CA LYS A 142 3.74 -32.16 -13.63
C LYS A 142 4.08 -31.10 -14.66
N HIS A 143 4.35 -29.88 -14.15
CA HIS A 143 4.68 -28.70 -14.95
C HIS A 143 5.91 -27.95 -14.42
N SER A 144 6.79 -28.63 -13.65
CA SER A 144 8.11 -28.10 -13.35
C SER A 144 8.94 -28.02 -14.62
N LEU A 145 9.94 -27.14 -14.67
CA LEU A 145 10.79 -26.98 -15.84
C LEU A 145 11.50 -28.29 -16.20
N ASP A 146 11.98 -29.05 -15.19
CA ASP A 146 12.57 -30.39 -15.40
C ASP A 146 11.60 -31.35 -16.07
N SER A 147 10.34 -31.39 -15.59
CA SER A 147 9.32 -32.30 -16.19
C SER A 147 8.95 -31.88 -17.61
N ILE A 148 9.02 -30.60 -17.93
CA ILE A 148 8.81 -30.09 -19.29
C ILE A 148 9.99 -30.44 -20.18
N ILE A 149 11.22 -30.22 -19.71
CA ILE A 149 12.46 -30.56 -20.43
C ILE A 149 12.49 -32.06 -20.77
N GLU A 150 12.30 -32.93 -19.76
CA GLU A 150 12.31 -34.37 -19.91
C GLU A 150 11.23 -34.85 -20.92
N ARG A 151 10.01 -34.37 -20.74
CA ARG A 151 8.85 -34.77 -21.57
C ARG A 151 9.01 -34.42 -23.04
N HIS A 152 9.55 -33.24 -23.32
CA HIS A 152 9.66 -32.75 -24.68
C HIS A 152 11.08 -32.96 -25.28
N GLY A 153 11.98 -33.59 -24.54
CA GLY A 153 13.37 -33.79 -24.99
C GLY A 153 14.11 -32.50 -25.32
N LEU A 154 13.86 -31.46 -24.53
CA LEU A 154 14.48 -30.15 -24.80
C LEU A 154 15.96 -30.20 -24.48
N PRO A 155 16.84 -29.73 -25.37
CA PRO A 155 18.25 -29.69 -25.07
C PRO A 155 18.54 -28.65 -24.01
N THR A 156 19.33 -29.02 -23.00
CA THR A 156 19.79 -28.15 -21.91
C THR A 156 21.27 -28.36 -21.69
N ASP A 157 21.97 -27.30 -21.30
CA ASP A 157 23.41 -27.40 -20.96
C ASP A 157 23.54 -27.81 -19.48
N THR A 158 23.49 -26.85 -18.57
CA THR A 158 23.60 -27.05 -17.11
C THR A 158 22.31 -26.59 -16.45
N ARG A 159 21.62 -27.50 -15.72
CA ARG A 159 20.43 -27.12 -14.95
C ARG A 159 20.80 -26.25 -13.74
N HIS A 160 19.84 -25.44 -13.29
CA HIS A 160 20.02 -24.53 -12.18
C HIS A 160 21.14 -23.50 -12.41
N ARG A 161 21.25 -23.03 -13.64
CA ARG A 161 21.97 -21.82 -14.06
C ARG A 161 20.97 -20.99 -14.85
N ALA A 162 20.80 -19.73 -14.43
CA ALA A 162 19.71 -18.90 -14.90
C ALA A 162 19.59 -18.82 -16.44
N MET A 163 20.72 -18.66 -17.18
CA MET A 163 20.67 -18.59 -18.65
C MET A 163 20.30 -19.93 -19.30
N SER A 164 20.67 -21.06 -18.70
CA SER A 164 20.28 -22.39 -19.20
C SER A 164 18.78 -22.60 -19.04
N ASP A 165 18.22 -22.20 -17.90
CA ASP A 165 16.80 -22.34 -17.60
C ASP A 165 15.94 -21.38 -18.43
N VAL A 166 16.39 -20.14 -18.64
CA VAL A 166 15.81 -19.18 -19.60
C VAL A 166 15.75 -19.77 -21.02
N THR A 167 16.86 -20.39 -21.46
CA THR A 167 16.95 -20.97 -22.82
C THR A 167 16.00 -22.16 -22.97
N ALA A 168 15.94 -23.03 -21.96
CA ALA A 168 15.01 -24.17 -21.93
C ALA A 168 13.56 -23.70 -21.93
N LEU A 169 13.25 -22.68 -21.14
CA LEU A 169 11.91 -22.05 -21.10
C LEU A 169 11.53 -21.45 -22.45
N ALA A 170 12.44 -20.69 -23.10
CA ALA A 170 12.17 -20.11 -24.42
C ALA A 170 11.90 -21.20 -25.49
N ARG A 171 12.66 -22.29 -25.47
CA ARG A 171 12.42 -23.46 -26.34
C ARG A 171 11.05 -24.09 -26.09
N PHE A 172 10.67 -24.26 -24.83
CA PHE A 172 9.33 -24.76 -24.48
C PHE A 172 8.23 -23.81 -24.99
N LEU A 173 8.37 -22.50 -24.81
CA LEU A 173 7.38 -21.54 -25.28
C LEU A 173 7.24 -21.55 -26.81
N GLN A 174 8.34 -21.70 -27.53
CA GLN A 174 8.35 -21.86 -28.97
C GLN A 174 7.67 -23.16 -29.43
N LEU A 175 7.96 -24.27 -28.74
CA LEU A 175 7.30 -25.54 -28.98
C LEU A 175 5.79 -25.48 -28.74
N ALA A 176 5.41 -24.86 -27.61
CA ALA A 176 4.00 -24.67 -27.27
C ALA A 176 3.27 -23.79 -28.29
N LEU A 177 3.95 -22.77 -28.82
CA LEU A 177 3.43 -21.92 -29.90
C LEU A 177 3.20 -22.76 -31.19
N HIS A 178 4.14 -23.62 -31.55
CA HIS A 178 4.05 -24.49 -32.72
C HIS A 178 2.92 -25.51 -32.58
N GLU A 179 2.81 -26.21 -31.42
CA GLU A 179 1.86 -27.28 -31.21
C GLU A 179 0.42 -26.81 -30.97
N LYS A 180 0.24 -25.69 -30.28
CA LYS A 180 -1.08 -25.22 -29.85
C LYS A 180 -1.59 -24.00 -30.66
N GLY A 181 -0.70 -23.39 -31.43
CA GLY A 181 -0.99 -22.19 -32.24
C GLY A 181 -1.07 -20.88 -31.46
N ALA A 182 -0.86 -19.80 -32.16
CA ALA A 182 -0.85 -18.44 -31.60
C ALA A 182 -2.16 -18.07 -30.88
N GLY A 183 -3.31 -18.48 -31.43
CA GLY A 183 -4.62 -18.18 -30.85
C GLY A 183 -4.82 -18.73 -29.44
N ALA A 184 -4.56 -20.03 -29.25
CA ALA A 184 -4.66 -20.67 -27.92
C ALA A 184 -3.64 -20.08 -26.95
N TRP A 185 -2.39 -19.85 -27.42
CA TRP A 185 -1.34 -19.26 -26.60
C TRP A 185 -1.75 -17.86 -26.09
N MET A 186 -2.21 -16.97 -26.97
CA MET A 186 -2.64 -15.62 -26.61
C MET A 186 -3.87 -15.61 -25.71
N GLN A 187 -4.86 -16.46 -25.97
CA GLN A 187 -6.06 -16.57 -25.16
C GLN A 187 -5.74 -16.93 -23.71
N PHE A 188 -4.90 -17.93 -23.48
CA PHE A 188 -4.54 -18.32 -22.12
C PHE A 188 -3.58 -17.35 -21.47
N ALA A 189 -2.57 -16.87 -22.19
CA ALA A 189 -1.63 -15.88 -21.66
C ALA A 189 -2.34 -14.62 -21.16
N GLY A 190 -3.29 -14.07 -21.94
CA GLY A 190 -4.04 -12.87 -21.57
C GLY A 190 -4.81 -12.98 -20.25
N GLN A 191 -5.18 -14.21 -19.84
CA GLN A 191 -5.87 -14.47 -18.56
C GLN A 191 -4.92 -14.64 -17.37
N LEU A 192 -3.63 -14.91 -17.61
CA LEU A 192 -2.67 -15.36 -16.60
C LEU A 192 -1.69 -14.28 -16.15
N TYR A 193 -1.67 -13.11 -16.77
CA TYR A 193 -0.80 -12.02 -16.33
C TYR A 193 -1.14 -11.56 -14.91
N SER A 194 -0.14 -11.48 -14.05
CA SER A 194 -0.22 -10.98 -12.69
C SER A 194 1.06 -10.22 -12.31
N PRO A 195 1.05 -8.88 -12.21
CA PRO A 195 -0.07 -7.97 -12.50
C PRO A 195 -0.65 -8.10 -13.91
N ARG A 196 -1.90 -7.68 -14.08
CA ARG A 196 -2.59 -7.72 -15.38
C ARG A 196 -1.91 -6.82 -16.41
N LEU A 197 -2.17 -7.08 -17.67
CA LEU A 197 -1.80 -6.16 -18.74
C LEU A 197 -2.61 -4.86 -18.63
N PRO A 198 -1.98 -3.70 -18.82
CA PRO A 198 -2.70 -2.45 -19.02
C PRO A 198 -3.60 -2.52 -20.26
N PRO A 199 -4.72 -1.78 -20.31
CA PRO A 199 -5.54 -1.69 -21.51
C PRO A 199 -4.75 -1.19 -22.72
N PRO A 200 -5.05 -1.66 -23.95
CA PRO A 200 -4.26 -1.33 -25.13
C PRO A 200 -4.38 0.13 -25.60
N HIS A 201 -5.49 0.80 -25.27
CA HIS A 201 -5.81 2.16 -25.80
C HIS A 201 -5.74 3.23 -24.71
N LEU A 202 -4.63 3.26 -23.97
CA LEU A 202 -4.37 4.31 -22.98
C LEU A 202 -3.78 5.56 -23.66
N PRO A 203 -4.00 6.76 -23.09
CA PRO A 203 -3.27 7.96 -23.51
C PRO A 203 -1.75 7.72 -23.46
N PRO A 204 -0.97 8.24 -24.42
CA PRO A 204 0.49 8.02 -24.48
C PRO A 204 1.21 8.42 -23.18
N THR A 205 0.78 9.50 -22.53
CA THR A 205 1.31 9.95 -21.23
C THR A 205 1.06 8.96 -20.12
N VAL A 206 -0.12 8.34 -20.07
CA VAL A 206 -0.45 7.28 -19.11
C VAL A 206 0.38 6.04 -19.38
N GLN A 207 0.53 5.65 -20.66
CA GLN A 207 1.37 4.51 -21.03
C GLN A 207 2.84 4.72 -20.62
N ALA A 208 3.38 5.91 -20.83
CA ALA A 208 4.75 6.27 -20.47
C ALA A 208 4.97 6.33 -18.95
N ALA A 209 3.96 6.66 -18.16
CA ALA A 209 4.04 6.76 -16.73
C ALA A 209 4.05 5.39 -16.04
N LEU A 210 3.32 4.39 -16.53
CA LEU A 210 3.16 3.08 -15.89
C LEU A 210 4.50 2.38 -15.57
N PRO A 211 5.52 2.38 -16.42
CA PRO A 211 6.83 1.78 -16.10
C PRO A 211 7.58 2.46 -14.96
N MET A 212 7.14 3.65 -14.53
CA MET A 212 7.74 4.40 -13.42
C MET A 212 7.06 4.11 -12.07
N PHE A 213 6.01 3.28 -12.07
CA PHE A 213 5.36 2.83 -10.84
C PHE A 213 6.16 1.73 -10.15
N ALA A 214 6.00 1.65 -8.81
CA ALA A 214 6.30 0.44 -8.07
C ALA A 214 5.01 -0.38 -7.83
N ASP A 215 5.13 -1.68 -7.68
CA ASP A 215 4.02 -2.53 -7.20
C ASP A 215 4.12 -2.67 -5.67
N ASP A 216 4.25 -1.53 -4.98
CA ASP A 216 4.43 -1.35 -3.55
C ASP A 216 3.58 -0.19 -3.04
N PHE A 217 3.69 0.14 -1.74
CA PHE A 217 2.99 1.27 -1.14
C PHE A 217 3.29 2.59 -1.86
N GLY A 218 2.28 3.39 -2.03
CA GLY A 218 2.40 4.72 -2.63
C GLY A 218 1.05 5.34 -2.92
N ILE A 219 1.09 6.47 -3.61
CA ILE A 219 -0.12 7.14 -4.10
C ILE A 219 -0.09 7.29 -5.61
N SER A 220 -1.27 7.31 -6.23
CA SER A 220 -1.46 7.72 -7.61
C SER A 220 -2.22 9.02 -7.70
N ILE A 221 -1.75 9.94 -8.55
CA ILE A 221 -2.36 11.24 -8.83
C ILE A 221 -2.86 11.21 -10.26
N TRP A 222 -4.16 11.39 -10.45
CA TRP A 222 -4.85 11.29 -11.74
C TRP A 222 -5.26 12.68 -12.22
N ARG A 223 -4.92 13.05 -13.46
CA ARG A 223 -5.25 14.35 -14.05
C ARG A 223 -5.92 14.21 -15.42
N ASN A 224 -6.75 15.18 -15.74
CA ASN A 224 -7.31 15.34 -17.08
C ASN A 224 -6.32 16.08 -18.02
N ALA A 225 -6.71 16.28 -19.28
CA ALA A 225 -5.88 16.92 -20.30
C ALA A 225 -5.58 18.41 -20.03
N VAL A 226 -6.34 19.07 -19.15
CA VAL A 226 -6.10 20.47 -18.75
C VAL A 226 -5.33 20.57 -17.44
N GLY A 227 -4.87 19.43 -16.88
CA GLY A 227 -4.05 19.36 -15.67
C GLY A 227 -4.85 19.37 -14.36
N GLU A 228 -6.18 19.36 -14.39
CA GLU A 228 -7.01 19.28 -13.19
C GLU A 228 -6.92 17.89 -12.57
N VAL A 229 -6.82 17.85 -11.25
CA VAL A 229 -6.76 16.60 -10.49
C VAL A 229 -8.15 15.95 -10.44
N LEU A 230 -8.27 14.78 -11.03
CA LEU A 230 -9.47 13.96 -11.01
C LEU A 230 -9.61 13.17 -9.72
N ASN A 231 -8.48 12.60 -9.24
CA ASN A 231 -8.44 11.87 -7.97
C ASN A 231 -7.00 11.67 -7.48
N ILE A 232 -6.85 11.38 -6.18
CA ILE A 232 -5.61 10.97 -5.54
C ILE A 232 -5.94 9.77 -4.67
N LEU A 233 -5.26 8.65 -4.90
CA LEU A 233 -5.58 7.37 -4.25
C LEU A 233 -4.35 6.77 -3.58
N PRO A 234 -4.46 6.31 -2.32
CA PRO A 234 -3.44 5.51 -1.67
C PRO A 234 -3.53 4.05 -2.14
N HIS A 235 -2.40 3.35 -2.17
CA HIS A 235 -2.25 1.98 -2.65
C HIS A 235 -1.31 1.17 -1.76
N GLU A 236 -1.59 -0.12 -1.63
CA GLU A 236 -0.65 -1.12 -1.09
C GLU A 236 0.21 -1.74 -2.20
N HIS A 237 -0.39 -1.90 -3.39
CA HIS A 237 0.24 -2.41 -4.60
C HIS A 237 -0.07 -1.46 -5.76
N ALA A 238 0.62 -0.32 -5.83
CA ALA A 238 0.24 0.80 -6.68
C ALA A 238 0.10 0.41 -8.16
N TYR A 239 1.09 -0.26 -8.76
CA TYR A 239 1.00 -0.65 -10.17
C TYR A 239 -0.21 -1.56 -10.44
N ARG A 240 -0.37 -2.61 -9.65
CA ARG A 240 -1.45 -3.60 -9.78
C ARG A 240 -2.82 -2.97 -9.67
N GLU A 241 -3.01 -2.11 -8.68
CA GLU A 241 -4.27 -1.45 -8.39
C GLU A 241 -4.60 -0.38 -9.44
N VAL A 242 -3.60 0.40 -9.87
CA VAL A 242 -3.76 1.39 -10.96
C VAL A 242 -4.12 0.72 -12.28
N VAL A 243 -3.44 -0.37 -12.65
CA VAL A 243 -3.80 -1.14 -13.86
C VAL A 243 -5.21 -1.71 -13.74
N ALA A 244 -5.61 -2.20 -12.57
CA ALA A 244 -6.98 -2.67 -12.35
C ALA A 244 -8.02 -1.56 -12.46
N LEU A 245 -7.71 -0.35 -12.02
CA LEU A 245 -8.56 0.84 -12.20
C LEU A 245 -8.66 1.23 -13.68
N LEU A 246 -7.55 1.26 -14.39
CA LEU A 246 -7.53 1.54 -15.84
C LEU A 246 -8.33 0.52 -16.64
N CYS A 247 -8.30 -0.76 -16.27
CA CYS A 247 -9.10 -1.82 -16.91
C CYS A 247 -10.61 -1.64 -16.67
N ARG A 248 -11.03 -1.09 -15.53
CA ARG A 248 -12.44 -0.87 -15.17
C ARG A 248 -12.96 0.50 -15.56
N LEU A 249 -12.07 1.46 -15.69
CA LEU A 249 -12.30 2.87 -16.01
C LEU A 249 -13.53 3.44 -15.26
N PRO A 250 -13.45 3.65 -13.94
CA PRO A 250 -14.56 4.19 -13.16
C PRO A 250 -14.95 5.59 -13.65
N ALA A 251 -16.19 6.02 -13.43
CA ALA A 251 -16.72 7.26 -13.97
C ALA A 251 -15.86 8.51 -13.67
N TRP A 252 -15.25 8.58 -12.47
CA TRP A 252 -14.36 9.68 -12.12
C TRP A 252 -13.04 9.69 -12.90
N ALA A 253 -12.61 8.56 -13.47
CA ALA A 253 -11.42 8.45 -14.31
C ALA A 253 -11.70 8.73 -15.79
N ALA A 254 -12.95 9.02 -16.15
CA ALA A 254 -13.29 9.42 -17.52
C ALA A 254 -12.53 10.71 -17.88
N GLY A 255 -11.80 10.67 -19.00
CA GLY A 255 -10.99 11.81 -19.43
C GLY A 255 -9.60 11.90 -18.77
N VAL A 256 -9.15 10.84 -18.07
CA VAL A 256 -7.76 10.78 -17.58
C VAL A 256 -6.79 10.91 -18.75
N ALA A 257 -5.83 11.81 -18.59
CA ALA A 257 -4.77 12.07 -19.57
C ALA A 257 -3.37 11.88 -18.99
N GLU A 258 -3.23 11.96 -17.67
CA GLU A 258 -1.96 11.80 -16.95
C GLU A 258 -2.17 11.06 -15.66
N ILE A 259 -1.20 10.21 -15.29
CA ILE A 259 -1.07 9.62 -13.95
C ILE A 259 0.35 9.82 -13.45
N ALA A 260 0.50 10.10 -12.15
CA ALA A 260 1.79 10.18 -11.48
C ALA A 260 1.81 9.26 -10.27
N PHE A 261 3.00 8.80 -9.89
CA PHE A 261 3.21 7.92 -8.74
C PHE A 261 4.17 8.58 -7.75
N GLU A 262 3.84 8.50 -6.47
CA GLU A 262 4.73 8.82 -5.37
C GLU A 262 4.82 7.62 -4.43
N ALA A 263 6.03 7.15 -4.14
CA ALA A 263 6.27 5.99 -3.28
C ALA A 263 6.01 6.32 -1.81
N ALA A 264 5.59 5.31 -1.06
CA ALA A 264 5.43 5.38 0.39
C ALA A 264 6.12 4.20 1.07
N VAL A 265 6.50 4.36 2.35
CA VAL A 265 7.15 3.29 3.12
C VAL A 265 6.14 2.28 3.67
N GLY A 266 4.87 2.69 3.79
CA GLY A 266 3.80 1.85 4.30
C GLY A 266 2.42 2.48 4.11
N SER A 267 1.40 1.83 4.66
CA SER A 267 0.00 2.22 4.49
C SER A 267 -0.34 3.58 5.10
N LEU A 268 0.22 3.88 6.28
CA LEU A 268 0.01 5.17 6.94
C LEU A 268 0.67 6.29 6.14
N HIS A 269 1.92 6.08 5.68
CA HIS A 269 2.61 7.06 4.84
C HIS A 269 1.82 7.34 3.55
N ALA A 270 1.32 6.31 2.87
CA ALA A 270 0.49 6.49 1.68
C ALA A 270 -0.78 7.30 1.97
N ALA A 271 -1.47 7.05 3.09
CA ALA A 271 -2.65 7.81 3.49
C ALA A 271 -2.31 9.27 3.83
N VAL A 272 -1.19 9.52 4.53
CA VAL A 272 -0.73 10.89 4.85
C VAL A 272 -0.33 11.64 3.59
N LEU A 273 0.45 11.05 2.69
CA LEU A 273 0.79 11.64 1.39
C LEU A 273 -0.47 12.00 0.59
N CYS A 274 -1.43 11.07 0.54
CA CYS A 274 -2.71 11.31 -0.13
C CYS A 274 -3.43 12.53 0.44
N ALA A 275 -3.50 12.65 1.77
CA ALA A 275 -4.09 13.80 2.46
C ALA A 275 -3.35 15.10 2.15
N GLU A 276 -2.03 15.10 2.20
CA GLU A 276 -1.20 16.27 1.90
C GLU A 276 -1.37 16.75 0.45
N ARG A 277 -1.40 15.82 -0.51
CA ARG A 277 -1.61 16.16 -1.93
C ARG A 277 -3.03 16.67 -2.18
N ARG A 278 -4.05 16.06 -1.59
CA ARG A 278 -5.44 16.56 -1.67
C ARG A 278 -5.55 18.00 -1.16
N LEU A 279 -4.92 18.31 -0.03
CA LEU A 279 -4.90 19.68 0.50
C LEU A 279 -4.13 20.65 -0.41
N ALA A 280 -2.99 20.23 -0.97
CA ALA A 280 -2.18 21.06 -1.86
C ALA A 280 -2.93 21.43 -3.17
N PHE A 281 -3.76 20.52 -3.69
CA PHE A 281 -4.55 20.74 -4.90
C PHE A 281 -5.94 21.37 -4.64
N GLY A 282 -6.18 21.89 -3.42
CA GLY A 282 -7.42 22.61 -3.10
C GLY A 282 -8.65 21.75 -2.87
N GLY A 283 -8.47 20.45 -2.72
CA GLY A 283 -9.54 19.51 -2.36
C GLY A 283 -9.99 19.70 -0.92
N VAL A 284 -11.08 20.42 -0.71
CA VAL A 284 -11.74 20.48 0.60
C VAL A 284 -12.61 19.24 0.73
N HIS A 285 -12.11 18.25 1.43
CA HIS A 285 -12.92 17.08 1.76
C HIS A 285 -13.70 17.34 3.05
N ASN A 286 -14.96 17.77 2.92
CA ASN A 286 -15.96 17.74 3.99
C ASN A 286 -16.63 16.37 4.10
N GLU A 287 -15.93 15.30 3.77
CA GLU A 287 -16.46 13.95 3.90
C GLU A 287 -16.65 13.60 5.38
N ALA A 288 -17.78 12.97 5.67
CA ALA A 288 -18.06 12.46 7.00
C ALA A 288 -17.07 11.33 7.34
N THR A 289 -16.34 11.46 8.44
CA THR A 289 -15.43 10.39 8.89
C THR A 289 -16.17 9.17 9.44
N GLY A 290 -17.47 9.30 9.73
CA GLY A 290 -18.26 8.30 10.43
C GLY A 290 -18.06 8.33 11.95
N TYR A 291 -17.23 9.25 12.46
CA TYR A 291 -16.99 9.45 13.89
C TYR A 291 -17.65 10.72 14.40
N HIS A 292 -17.71 10.83 15.73
CA HIS A 292 -18.21 11.99 16.47
C HIS A 292 -17.11 12.45 17.44
N THR A 293 -17.17 13.74 17.77
CA THR A 293 -16.29 14.37 18.77
C THR A 293 -17.12 15.27 19.69
N VAL A 294 -16.54 15.69 20.81
CA VAL A 294 -17.14 16.69 21.68
C VAL A 294 -16.55 18.07 21.35
N ARG A 295 -17.43 19.04 21.13
CA ARG A 295 -17.08 20.46 21.02
C ARG A 295 -17.53 21.15 22.28
N TRP A 296 -16.61 21.85 22.93
CA TRP A 296 -16.92 22.71 24.04
C TRP A 296 -17.42 24.08 23.53
N ALA A 297 -18.56 24.51 24.03
CA ALA A 297 -19.14 25.80 23.67
C ALA A 297 -19.71 26.49 24.92
N GLN A 298 -19.78 27.80 24.93
CA GLN A 298 -20.49 28.54 25.95
C GLN A 298 -21.97 28.64 25.58
N ALA A 299 -22.84 28.37 26.55
CA ALA A 299 -24.27 28.66 26.45
C ALA A 299 -24.54 30.16 26.62
N ASP A 300 -25.76 30.63 26.37
CA ASP A 300 -26.17 32.02 26.51
C ASP A 300 -25.95 32.55 27.94
N ASN A 301 -26.04 31.71 28.94
CA ASN A 301 -25.75 32.04 30.35
C ASN A 301 -24.25 31.99 30.70
N GLY A 302 -23.37 31.69 29.73
CA GLY A 302 -21.93 31.61 29.92
C GLY A 302 -21.43 30.23 30.40
N ALA A 303 -22.30 29.24 30.64
CA ALA A 303 -21.91 27.92 31.09
C ALA A 303 -21.20 27.13 29.97
N LEU A 304 -20.10 26.46 30.30
CA LEU A 304 -19.40 25.57 29.39
C LEU A 304 -20.21 24.30 29.17
N GLN A 305 -20.59 24.05 27.92
CA GLN A 305 -21.43 22.94 27.50
C GLN A 305 -20.66 21.98 26.58
N ALA A 306 -21.01 20.68 26.68
CA ALA A 306 -20.53 19.66 25.78
C ALA A 306 -21.51 19.46 24.60
N GLN A 307 -21.05 19.65 23.38
CA GLN A 307 -21.84 19.42 22.17
C GLN A 307 -21.24 18.25 21.41
N ILE A 308 -22.00 17.16 21.31
CA ILE A 308 -21.59 16.01 20.49
C ILE A 308 -21.85 16.37 19.02
N ARG A 309 -20.81 16.37 18.19
CA ARG A 309 -20.88 16.74 16.78
C ARG A 309 -20.30 15.65 15.88
N PRO A 310 -20.82 15.45 14.66
CA PRO A 310 -20.15 14.66 13.65
C PRO A 310 -18.74 15.23 13.39
N LEU A 311 -17.78 14.36 13.19
CA LEU A 311 -16.40 14.72 12.83
C LEU A 311 -16.24 14.60 11.32
N SER A 312 -16.01 15.71 10.65
CA SER A 312 -15.70 15.77 9.22
C SER A 312 -14.21 15.68 8.97
N ALA A 313 -13.83 15.17 7.79
CA ALA A 313 -12.46 15.27 7.33
C ALA A 313 -12.07 16.73 7.07
N GLY A 314 -10.80 17.06 7.30
CA GLY A 314 -10.28 18.42 7.06
C GLY A 314 -9.30 18.91 8.10
N CYS A 315 -8.96 20.21 8.00
CA CYS A 315 -8.01 20.88 8.89
C CYS A 315 -8.70 21.66 9.99
N PHE A 316 -8.20 21.53 11.23
CA PHE A 316 -8.72 22.16 12.43
C PHE A 316 -7.59 22.91 13.18
N SER A 317 -7.95 23.97 13.89
CA SER A 317 -7.00 24.72 14.73
C SER A 317 -6.65 23.99 16.03
N ALA A 318 -7.50 23.07 16.48
CA ALA A 318 -7.30 22.25 17.67
C ALA A 318 -7.65 20.78 17.35
N PRO A 319 -7.05 19.81 18.07
CA PRO A 319 -7.37 18.41 17.88
C PRO A 319 -8.80 18.09 18.35
N PRO A 320 -9.43 17.03 17.84
CA PRO A 320 -10.75 16.58 18.30
C PRO A 320 -10.72 16.23 19.80
N CYS A 321 -11.79 16.55 20.51
CA CYS A 321 -11.96 16.16 21.89
C CYS A 321 -12.66 14.78 21.95
N GLY A 322 -11.86 13.72 21.94
CA GLY A 322 -12.31 12.34 21.86
C GLY A 322 -12.74 11.91 20.44
N LEU A 323 -12.80 10.60 20.24
CA LEU A 323 -13.23 9.95 19.02
C LEU A 323 -14.29 8.90 19.37
N PHE A 324 -15.51 9.08 18.92
CA PHE A 324 -16.64 8.24 19.27
C PHE A 324 -17.30 7.68 18.01
N ALA A 325 -17.58 6.36 17.99
CA ALA A 325 -18.22 5.73 16.84
C ALA A 325 -19.65 6.23 16.59
N TYR A 326 -20.36 6.61 17.65
CA TYR A 326 -21.75 7.11 17.54
C TYR A 326 -22.11 8.02 18.72
N PRO A 327 -23.11 8.92 18.59
CA PRO A 327 -23.46 9.91 19.62
C PRO A 327 -23.84 9.30 20.97
N LYS A 328 -24.49 8.14 20.98
CA LYS A 328 -24.90 7.46 22.23
C LYS A 328 -23.69 7.00 23.05
N GLN A 329 -22.60 6.56 22.39
CA GLN A 329 -21.34 6.22 23.06
C GLN A 329 -20.73 7.46 23.70
N ALA A 330 -20.63 8.57 22.97
CA ALA A 330 -20.12 9.84 23.48
C ALA A 330 -20.93 10.30 24.71
N LYS A 331 -22.25 10.27 24.61
CA LYS A 331 -23.14 10.67 25.71
C LYS A 331 -22.95 9.81 26.95
N ARG A 332 -22.86 8.48 26.80
CA ARG A 332 -22.63 7.55 27.92
C ARG A 332 -21.29 7.82 28.63
N LEU A 333 -20.21 7.98 27.87
CA LEU A 333 -18.87 8.22 28.43
C LEU A 333 -18.79 9.60 29.08
N LEU A 334 -19.40 10.63 28.47
CA LEU A 334 -19.48 11.98 28.99
C LEU A 334 -20.29 12.02 30.31
N SER A 335 -21.40 11.26 30.41
CA SER A 335 -22.19 11.16 31.64
C SER A 335 -21.41 10.47 32.77
N ALA A 336 -20.68 9.38 32.47
CA ALA A 336 -19.84 8.70 33.45
C ALA A 336 -18.70 9.58 33.94
N TRP A 337 -18.05 10.31 33.03
CA TRP A 337 -16.99 11.27 33.36
C TRP A 337 -17.52 12.41 34.24
N ALA A 338 -18.67 12.99 33.86
CA ALA A 338 -19.29 14.05 34.64
C ALA A 338 -19.64 13.60 36.08
N ALA A 339 -20.17 12.36 36.23
CA ALA A 339 -20.46 11.79 37.54
C ALA A 339 -19.21 11.57 38.38
N ALA A 340 -18.12 11.03 37.77
CA ALA A 340 -16.84 10.80 38.44
C ALA A 340 -16.21 12.08 39.01
N HIS A 341 -16.43 13.21 38.35
CA HIS A 341 -15.88 14.52 38.73
C HIS A 341 -16.91 15.42 39.42
N GLY A 342 -18.11 14.92 39.76
CA GLY A 342 -19.15 15.67 40.42
C GLY A 342 -19.68 16.88 39.61
N LEU A 343 -19.54 16.84 38.27
CA LEU A 343 -19.94 17.94 37.39
C LEU A 343 -21.45 18.00 37.20
N CYS A 344 -21.98 19.20 36.99
CA CYS A 344 -23.41 19.38 36.78
C CYS A 344 -23.85 18.95 35.37
N PRO A 345 -24.60 17.84 35.20
CA PRO A 345 -24.98 17.34 33.87
C PRO A 345 -26.01 18.24 33.18
N ARG A 346 -26.72 19.09 33.88
CA ARG A 346 -27.63 20.09 33.32
C ARG A 346 -26.86 21.21 32.62
N LEU A 347 -25.89 21.81 33.31
CA LEU A 347 -25.04 22.83 32.73
C LEU A 347 -24.15 22.29 31.62
N LEU A 348 -23.75 21.01 31.69
CA LEU A 348 -23.02 20.31 30.60
C LEU A 348 -23.91 20.00 29.38
N ASN A 349 -25.21 20.20 29.45
CA ASN A 349 -26.18 19.85 28.38
C ASN A 349 -26.17 18.35 28.00
N ILE A 350 -26.02 17.46 29.00
CA ILE A 350 -26.00 15.99 28.78
C ILE A 350 -27.21 15.27 29.35
N LEU A 351 -28.14 15.98 29.99
CA LEU A 351 -29.42 15.42 30.40
C LEU A 351 -30.29 15.06 29.21
N PRO A 352 -31.21 14.10 29.34
CA PRO A 352 -32.21 13.82 28.32
C PRO A 352 -33.03 15.09 28.00
N THR A 353 -33.29 15.32 26.72
CA THR A 353 -34.14 16.47 26.27
C THR A 353 -35.59 16.41 26.75
N SER A 354 -36.03 15.24 27.22
CA SER A 354 -37.34 15.04 27.85
C SER A 354 -37.45 15.65 29.26
N ILE A 355 -36.31 16.10 29.85
CA ILE A 355 -36.34 16.73 31.16
C ILE A 355 -36.44 18.24 30.96
N PRO A 356 -37.57 18.90 31.37
CA PRO A 356 -37.70 20.34 31.26
C PRO A 356 -36.59 21.11 32.01
N ALA A 357 -36.28 22.29 31.53
CA ALA A 357 -35.19 23.13 32.13
C ALA A 357 -35.49 23.52 33.58
N ASP A 358 -36.76 23.69 33.93
CA ASP A 358 -37.30 24.07 35.23
C ASP A 358 -37.56 22.87 36.15
N ALA A 359 -37.51 21.63 35.62
CA ALA A 359 -37.76 20.44 36.45
C ALA A 359 -36.62 20.24 37.49
N PRO A 360 -36.93 19.59 38.65
CA PRO A 360 -35.89 19.19 39.61
C PRO A 360 -34.75 18.40 38.94
N CYS A 361 -33.49 18.66 39.33
CA CYS A 361 -32.35 17.94 38.76
C CYS A 361 -32.45 16.45 39.12
N PRO A 362 -32.54 15.52 38.16
CA PRO A 362 -32.68 14.10 38.44
C PRO A 362 -31.46 13.51 39.16
N VAL A 363 -30.30 14.13 39.04
CA VAL A 363 -29.11 13.71 39.74
C VAL A 363 -29.22 13.98 41.25
N VAL A 364 -29.70 15.16 41.61
CA VAL A 364 -29.98 15.52 43.02
C VAL A 364 -31.12 14.67 43.56
N ALA A 365 -32.18 14.50 42.77
CA ALA A 365 -33.33 13.67 43.17
C ALA A 365 -33.00 12.20 43.40
N SER A 366 -31.97 11.69 42.72
CA SER A 366 -31.45 10.31 42.91
C SER A 366 -30.42 10.16 44.00
N GLY A 367 -30.07 11.23 44.75
CA GLY A 367 -29.05 11.23 45.77
C GLY A 367 -27.61 11.07 45.25
N GLN A 368 -27.40 11.28 43.95
CA GLN A 368 -26.04 11.24 43.35
C GLN A 368 -25.31 12.56 43.60
N THR A 369 -23.98 12.50 43.73
CA THR A 369 -23.13 13.66 43.95
C THR A 369 -23.10 14.57 42.72
N CYS A 370 -23.43 15.83 42.92
CA CYS A 370 -23.38 16.88 41.90
C CYS A 370 -22.89 18.16 42.57
N SER A 371 -22.26 19.04 41.79
CA SER A 371 -21.78 20.36 42.30
C SER A 371 -22.89 21.39 42.61
N ASP A 372 -24.16 21.06 42.39
CA ASP A 372 -25.35 21.92 42.56
C ASP A 372 -25.27 23.30 41.87
N ALA A 373 -24.26 23.52 41.04
CA ALA A 373 -23.97 24.79 40.39
C ALA A 373 -25.16 25.34 39.58
N CYS A 374 -26.02 24.50 39.04
CA CYS A 374 -27.24 24.94 38.34
C CYS A 374 -28.28 25.49 39.29
N MET A 375 -28.35 25.06 40.55
CA MET A 375 -29.35 25.53 41.53
C MET A 375 -28.97 26.88 42.12
N HIS A 376 -27.66 27.11 42.23
CA HIS A 376 -27.10 28.34 42.78
C HIS A 376 -26.68 29.34 41.71
N ASN A 377 -26.89 29.02 40.44
CA ASN A 377 -26.44 29.76 39.26
C ASN A 377 -24.93 30.09 39.27
N ASP A 378 -24.12 29.21 39.89
CA ASP A 378 -22.65 29.42 39.98
C ASP A 378 -21.96 28.87 38.72
N ILE A 379 -22.11 29.65 37.65
CA ILE A 379 -21.51 29.30 36.34
C ILE A 379 -19.99 29.33 36.40
N ALA A 380 -19.41 30.22 37.20
CA ALA A 380 -17.95 30.34 37.32
C ALA A 380 -17.34 29.08 37.99
N ALA A 381 -17.97 28.58 39.06
CA ALA A 381 -17.54 27.31 39.68
C ALA A 381 -17.70 26.11 38.73
N HIS A 382 -18.82 26.03 37.99
CA HIS A 382 -19.04 25.01 36.97
C HIS A 382 -17.92 25.00 35.92
N ASN A 383 -17.63 26.19 35.33
CA ASN A 383 -16.61 26.29 34.29
C ASN A 383 -15.21 25.90 34.79
N ARG A 384 -14.84 26.33 36.01
CA ARG A 384 -13.56 25.93 36.62
C ARG A 384 -13.49 24.44 36.86
N ALA A 385 -14.56 23.82 37.37
CA ALA A 385 -14.62 22.39 37.63
C ALA A 385 -14.50 21.57 36.33
N VAL A 386 -15.20 21.96 35.24
CA VAL A 386 -15.10 21.35 33.92
C VAL A 386 -13.66 21.45 33.40
N GLN A 387 -13.06 22.66 33.44
CA GLN A 387 -11.69 22.86 32.96
C GLN A 387 -10.68 22.00 33.71
N ALA A 388 -10.81 21.88 35.05
CA ALA A 388 -9.93 21.04 35.87
C ALA A 388 -10.06 19.55 35.53
N ALA A 389 -11.27 19.11 35.16
CA ALA A 389 -11.54 17.69 34.83
C ALA A 389 -11.17 17.31 33.38
N LEU A 390 -10.84 18.26 32.49
CA LEU A 390 -10.57 17.97 31.07
C LEU A 390 -9.35 17.08 30.85
N SER A 391 -8.38 17.03 31.77
CA SER A 391 -7.23 16.12 31.69
C SER A 391 -7.63 14.63 31.66
N ASP A 392 -8.75 14.28 32.33
CA ASP A 392 -9.29 12.94 32.41
C ASP A 392 -10.46 12.70 31.45
N PHE A 393 -10.63 13.57 30.45
CA PHE A 393 -11.74 13.46 29.51
C PHE A 393 -11.65 12.16 28.71
N PRO A 394 -12.78 11.39 28.57
CA PRO A 394 -12.77 10.12 27.87
C PRO A 394 -12.51 10.29 26.37
N LEU A 395 -11.52 9.60 25.85
CA LEU A 395 -11.11 9.67 24.44
C LEU A 395 -11.93 8.74 23.51
N GLY A 396 -12.83 7.94 24.07
CA GLY A 396 -13.67 7.03 23.31
C GLY A 396 -12.87 5.90 22.65
N ASP A 397 -13.08 5.74 21.35
CA ASP A 397 -12.42 4.69 20.57
C ASP A 397 -10.92 4.91 20.35
N TRP A 398 -10.38 6.05 20.77
CA TRP A 398 -8.94 6.33 20.65
C TRP A 398 -8.09 5.62 21.71
N GLY A 399 -8.68 5.21 22.84
CA GLY A 399 -7.98 4.56 23.92
C GLY A 399 -7.57 5.51 25.05
N LYS A 400 -6.48 5.18 25.76
CA LYS A 400 -6.08 5.90 27.00
C LYS A 400 -5.17 7.11 26.72
N ASN A 401 -4.40 7.09 25.65
CA ASN A 401 -3.39 8.09 25.35
C ASN A 401 -3.93 9.11 24.34
N ALA A 402 -3.99 10.37 24.73
CA ALA A 402 -4.43 11.46 23.84
C ALA A 402 -3.46 11.66 22.69
N ARG A 403 -2.16 11.55 22.96
CA ARG A 403 -1.08 11.79 22.00
C ARG A 403 -0.35 10.51 21.68
N LEU A 404 -0.12 10.28 20.39
CA LEU A 404 0.67 9.16 19.88
C LEU A 404 1.72 9.67 18.90
N GLN A 405 2.89 9.07 18.96
CA GLN A 405 3.88 9.13 17.89
C GLN A 405 3.82 7.79 17.14
N ILE A 406 3.74 7.85 15.82
CA ILE A 406 3.73 6.65 14.99
C ILE A 406 4.84 6.75 13.98
N THR A 407 5.71 5.75 13.97
CA THR A 407 6.79 5.59 12.99
C THR A 407 6.47 4.40 12.09
N GLU A 408 6.55 4.60 10.79
CA GLU A 408 6.52 3.54 9.79
C GLU A 408 7.91 3.43 9.16
N THR A 409 8.42 2.21 9.06
CA THR A 409 9.73 1.89 8.50
C THR A 409 9.57 0.88 7.37
N ASP A 410 10.18 1.15 6.25
CA ASP A 410 10.37 0.15 5.21
C ASP A 410 11.65 -0.64 5.50
N GLU A 411 11.49 -1.89 5.90
CA GLU A 411 12.62 -2.78 6.26
C GLU A 411 13.60 -3.02 5.11
N LEU A 412 13.15 -2.90 3.86
CA LEU A 412 14.00 -3.13 2.69
C LEU A 412 14.86 -1.91 2.33
N SER A 413 14.24 -0.74 2.21
CA SER A 413 14.94 0.51 1.87
C SER A 413 15.51 1.24 3.08
N GLN A 414 15.18 0.80 4.32
CA GLN A 414 15.54 1.45 5.58
C GLN A 414 15.02 2.89 5.71
N GLN A 415 14.09 3.31 4.86
CA GLN A 415 13.43 4.60 4.97
C GLN A 415 12.38 4.56 6.06
N GLN A 416 12.29 5.64 6.82
CA GLN A 416 11.31 5.77 7.90
C GLN A 416 10.67 7.15 7.90
N HIS A 417 9.40 7.18 8.33
CA HIS A 417 8.65 8.42 8.56
C HIS A 417 7.94 8.36 9.91
N THR A 418 7.91 9.50 10.58
CA THR A 418 7.34 9.63 11.93
C THR A 418 6.33 10.78 11.95
N TRP A 419 5.16 10.53 12.54
CA TRP A 419 4.09 11.50 12.69
C TRP A 419 3.58 11.57 14.12
N GLN A 420 3.06 12.75 14.47
CA GLN A 420 2.40 13.01 15.75
C GLN A 420 0.88 13.04 15.55
N PHE A 421 0.17 12.39 16.44
CA PHE A 421 -1.28 12.32 16.43
C PHE A 421 -1.86 12.72 17.78
N HIS A 422 -3.03 13.37 17.74
CA HIS A 422 -3.82 13.63 18.94
C HIS A 422 -5.30 13.28 18.66
N SER A 423 -5.85 12.34 19.41
CA SER A 423 -7.24 11.87 19.26
C SER A 423 -7.65 11.59 17.82
N GLY A 424 -6.79 10.92 17.05
CA GLY A 424 -7.02 10.56 15.65
C GLY A 424 -6.68 11.63 14.61
N ALA A 425 -6.32 12.84 15.03
CA ALA A 425 -5.88 13.88 14.12
C ALA A 425 -4.36 13.90 13.97
N LEU A 426 -3.89 14.06 12.73
CA LEU A 426 -2.49 14.24 12.37
C LEU A 426 -2.05 15.67 12.65
N GLN A 427 -0.94 15.84 13.37
CA GLN A 427 -0.30 17.15 13.53
C GLN A 427 0.44 17.55 12.24
N ARG A 428 0.11 18.70 11.70
CA ARG A 428 0.74 19.27 10.51
C ARG A 428 1.90 20.22 10.88
N HIS A 429 2.77 20.46 9.92
CA HIS A 429 3.90 21.40 10.06
C HIS A 429 3.47 22.83 10.38
N ASP A 430 2.25 23.24 9.93
CA ASP A 430 1.67 24.56 10.19
C ASP A 430 0.99 24.68 11.57
N GLY A 431 1.14 23.67 12.42
CA GLY A 431 0.55 23.60 13.76
C GLY A 431 -0.93 23.24 13.78
N ARG A 432 -1.59 23.09 12.62
CA ARG A 432 -2.97 22.63 12.53
C ARG A 432 -3.07 21.12 12.62
N TRP A 433 -4.28 20.62 12.82
CA TRP A 433 -4.61 19.22 12.94
C TRP A 433 -5.44 18.76 11.74
N TYR A 434 -5.03 17.70 11.11
CA TYR A 434 -5.75 17.12 9.98
C TYR A 434 -6.46 15.83 10.39
N VAL A 435 -7.73 15.73 10.05
CA VAL A 435 -8.57 14.57 10.31
C VAL A 435 -8.94 13.92 8.99
N ASP A 436 -8.76 12.61 8.91
CA ASP A 436 -9.14 11.79 7.76
C ASP A 436 -9.61 10.42 8.23
N LYS A 437 -10.62 9.87 7.54
CA LYS A 437 -11.21 8.57 7.90
C LYS A 437 -10.22 7.42 7.75
N ASP A 438 -9.49 7.40 6.65
CA ASP A 438 -8.57 6.29 6.32
C ASP A 438 -7.38 6.30 7.28
N ILE A 439 -6.83 7.48 7.58
CA ILE A 439 -5.78 7.66 8.58
C ILE A 439 -6.25 7.15 9.94
N ILE A 440 -7.45 7.53 10.40
CA ILE A 440 -8.01 7.07 11.68
C ILE A 440 -8.13 5.53 11.71
N GLN A 441 -8.61 4.92 10.64
CA GLN A 441 -8.78 3.47 10.56
C GLN A 441 -7.44 2.72 10.62
N ILE A 442 -6.44 3.21 9.87
CA ILE A 442 -5.08 2.63 9.87
C ILE A 442 -4.49 2.70 11.27
N ILE A 443 -4.58 3.85 11.95
CA ILE A 443 -4.02 4.04 13.28
C ILE A 443 -4.73 3.13 14.31
N LYS A 444 -6.06 3.06 14.28
CA LYS A 444 -6.83 2.14 15.16
C LYS A 444 -6.41 0.68 14.95
N HIS A 445 -6.14 0.30 13.71
CA HIS A 445 -5.66 -1.04 13.39
C HIS A 445 -4.27 -1.29 13.99
N LYS A 446 -3.32 -0.36 13.79
CA LYS A 446 -1.97 -0.43 14.38
C LYS A 446 -1.99 -0.50 15.90
N ILE A 447 -2.80 0.32 16.57
CA ILE A 447 -2.98 0.28 18.03
C ILE A 447 -3.50 -1.10 18.48
N LYS A 448 -4.50 -1.64 17.78
CA LYS A 448 -5.09 -2.95 18.10
C LYS A 448 -4.09 -4.09 17.94
N GLN A 449 -3.22 -4.02 16.92
CA GLN A 449 -2.17 -5.00 16.67
C GLN A 449 -0.96 -4.86 17.58
N LYS A 450 -0.87 -3.80 18.41
CA LYS A 450 0.29 -3.43 19.21
C LYS A 450 1.55 -3.26 18.36
N ASP A 451 1.40 -2.59 17.21
CA ASP A 451 2.47 -2.29 16.28
C ASP A 451 3.62 -1.56 17.03
N GLU A 452 4.85 -2.05 16.90
CA GLU A 452 6.03 -1.51 17.62
C GLU A 452 6.34 -0.06 17.24
N GLY A 453 5.90 0.40 16.06
CA GLY A 453 6.01 1.78 15.63
C GLY A 453 5.08 2.75 16.37
N VAL A 454 4.13 2.26 17.18
CA VAL A 454 3.16 3.09 17.92
C VAL A 454 3.65 3.34 19.34
N GLN A 455 3.94 4.60 19.67
CA GLN A 455 4.42 5.02 20.99
C GLN A 455 3.52 6.11 21.58
N ALA A 456 3.35 6.10 22.91
CA ALA A 456 2.73 7.22 23.60
C ALA A 456 3.64 8.45 23.52
N ALA A 457 3.12 9.59 23.06
CA ALA A 457 3.83 10.86 23.05
C ALA A 457 3.44 11.67 24.31
N PHE A 458 4.42 12.20 25.01
CA PHE A 458 4.25 12.98 26.23
C PHE A 458 3.99 14.47 25.94
#